data_a644d3a0d36362cf2d148a563b342761
#
_entry.id   a644d3a0d36362cf2d148a563b342761
#
_cell.length_a   1.000
_cell.length_b   1.000
_cell.length_c   1.000
_cell.angle_alpha   90.00
_cell.angle_beta   90.00
_cell.angle_gamma   90.00
#
_symmetry.space_group_name_H-M   'P 1'
#
loop_
_entity.id
_entity.type
_entity.pdbx_description
1 polymer ?
#
loop_
_entity_poly.entity_id
_entity_poly.type
_entity_poly.pdbx_seq_one_letter_code
_entity_poly.pdbx_strand_id
1 'polypeptide(L)'
;MLAAVISVLVLTVTGLGWHSVDQLVAGIERIGNLGLGGDKADGATDILMVGIDSRTDAHGNSLTSDELAMLHAGDDGEGGLNTDTIVLIRVPNDGSSATAISIPRDSYVDIPGVGMGKINSAYGITKATMAQKLIDKGTDPAQADRQSTEAGRQALVKTVANLTGITVDHYAEVGLLGFVLLTDAVGGVEVCLNNPVDEPLSGADFPAGEQKLDGAHALSFVRQRHQLPRGDVDRIVRQQVYMAQLVHQVLSAKTLTSPTRLKDLSDAVGRTVVLDDGWDVIGFLHELQDLSGGQVKFETIPVKDLNGWTENGESVVRVDPAAVHKYVAKAVGDAPSEGGVDPSTVTVDVYNASGTAGLAAQAAQALAAKGFRTGTVDNWIGGPIQSSRVLAASGGDDKARAVAQALGGLPVMAESGLPQGAIRVVLATDYAGPGSATGSATFDFSGSSTTATPVPPAPPIDAGTNGPKCVN
;
A
#
# COMPACT_ATOMS: atom_id res chain seq x y z
N MET A 1 -0.56 21.81 -49.65
CA MET A 1 -0.73 20.35 -49.71
C MET A 1 0.15 19.64 -48.68
N LEU A 2 1.45 19.92 -48.55
CA LEU A 2 2.33 19.23 -47.59
C LEU A 2 1.87 19.39 -46.14
N ALA A 3 1.45 20.60 -45.74
CA ALA A 3 0.93 20.86 -44.38
C ALA A 3 -0.38 20.11 -44.07
N ALA A 4 -1.25 19.94 -45.05
CA ALA A 4 -2.49 19.15 -44.89
C ALA A 4 -2.22 17.66 -44.74
N VAL A 5 -1.22 17.13 -45.48
CA VAL A 5 -0.81 15.72 -45.34
C VAL A 5 -0.16 15.47 -43.97
N ILE A 6 0.69 16.39 -43.51
CA ILE A 6 1.30 16.32 -42.16
C ILE A 6 0.20 16.40 -41.09
N SER A 7 -0.77 17.31 -41.24
CA SER A 7 -1.88 17.41 -40.27
C SER A 7 -2.77 16.17 -40.23
N VAL A 8 -3.07 15.57 -41.39
CA VAL A 8 -3.81 14.31 -41.44
C VAL A 8 -3.00 13.17 -40.84
N LEU A 9 -1.68 13.12 -41.07
CA LEU A 9 -0.79 12.10 -40.52
C LEU A 9 -0.67 12.25 -38.98
N VAL A 10 -0.56 13.49 -38.47
CA VAL A 10 -0.58 13.76 -37.04
C VAL A 10 -1.94 13.41 -36.43
N LEU A 11 -3.05 13.78 -37.07
CA LEU A 11 -4.40 13.42 -36.59
C LEU A 11 -4.68 11.92 -36.65
N THR A 12 -4.15 11.20 -37.65
CA THR A 12 -4.28 9.72 -37.70
C THR A 12 -3.40 9.04 -36.65
N VAL A 13 -2.17 9.49 -36.44
CA VAL A 13 -1.28 8.94 -35.41
C VAL A 13 -1.81 9.25 -33.99
N THR A 14 -2.29 10.47 -33.77
CA THR A 14 -2.92 10.83 -32.49
C THR A 14 -4.27 10.10 -32.31
N GLY A 15 -5.11 10.00 -33.34
CA GLY A 15 -6.39 9.29 -33.30
C GLY A 15 -6.23 7.79 -33.07
N LEU A 16 -5.22 7.15 -33.67
CA LEU A 16 -4.89 5.74 -33.43
C LEU A 16 -4.30 5.54 -32.01
N GLY A 17 -3.51 6.50 -31.53
CA GLY A 17 -3.01 6.49 -30.16
C GLY A 17 -4.14 6.58 -29.15
N TRP A 18 -5.08 7.50 -29.31
CA TRP A 18 -6.24 7.65 -28.43
C TRP A 18 -7.15 6.41 -28.44
N HIS A 19 -7.42 5.85 -29.63
CA HIS A 19 -8.25 4.64 -29.72
C HIS A 19 -7.61 3.43 -29.04
N SER A 20 -6.29 3.32 -29.04
CA SER A 20 -5.56 2.27 -28.33
C SER A 20 -5.59 2.47 -26.80
N VAL A 21 -5.57 3.70 -26.35
CA VAL A 21 -5.65 4.06 -24.92
C VAL A 21 -7.07 3.82 -24.38
N ASP A 22 -8.11 4.21 -25.12
CA ASP A 22 -9.51 3.92 -24.75
C ASP A 22 -9.78 2.39 -24.67
N GLN A 23 -9.19 1.60 -25.58
CA GLN A 23 -9.29 0.14 -25.52
C GLN A 23 -8.54 -0.45 -24.32
N LEU A 24 -7.40 0.14 -23.93
CA LEU A 24 -6.63 -0.29 -22.76
C LEU A 24 -7.45 -0.18 -21.48
N VAL A 25 -8.21 0.90 -21.32
CA VAL A 25 -9.01 1.14 -20.12
C VAL A 25 -10.35 0.40 -20.14
N ALA A 26 -10.93 0.18 -21.32
CA ALA A 26 -12.25 -0.44 -21.47
C ALA A 26 -12.31 -1.93 -21.05
N GLY A 27 -11.16 -2.63 -21.05
CA GLY A 27 -11.07 -4.05 -20.67
C GLY A 27 -10.75 -4.28 -19.17
N ILE A 28 -10.45 -3.24 -18.42
CA ILE A 28 -10.03 -3.39 -17.01
C ILE A 28 -11.24 -3.65 -16.13
N GLU A 29 -11.17 -4.67 -15.27
CA GLU A 29 -12.18 -4.92 -14.25
C GLU A 29 -12.16 -3.82 -13.18
N ARG A 30 -13.35 -3.23 -12.93
CA ARG A 30 -13.50 -2.12 -12.01
C ARG A 30 -14.36 -2.48 -10.82
N ILE A 31 -13.94 -2.00 -9.64
CA ILE A 31 -14.64 -2.27 -8.38
C ILE A 31 -14.91 -0.98 -7.63
N GLY A 32 -16.13 -0.87 -7.08
CA GLY A 32 -16.57 0.26 -6.26
C GLY A 32 -16.54 -0.01 -4.76
N ASN A 33 -16.99 1.00 -3.99
CA ASN A 33 -17.29 0.90 -2.55
C ASN A 33 -16.12 0.46 -1.63
N LEU A 34 -14.87 0.71 -2.00
CA LEU A 34 -13.72 0.31 -1.18
C LEU A 34 -13.51 1.18 0.07
N GLY A 35 -14.25 2.27 0.22
CA GLY A 35 -14.05 3.22 1.32
C GLY A 35 -12.73 3.96 1.22
N LEU A 36 -12.29 4.22 -0.02
CA LEU A 36 -11.10 5.00 -0.33
C LEU A 36 -11.29 6.46 0.06
N GLY A 37 -10.18 7.16 0.33
CA GLY A 37 -10.19 8.56 0.73
C GLY A 37 -10.63 9.51 -0.37
N GLY A 38 -10.43 9.13 -1.61
CA GLY A 38 -10.73 9.92 -2.81
C GLY A 38 -10.01 11.26 -2.81
N ASP A 39 -9.58 11.67 -3.99
CA ASP A 39 -9.02 12.98 -4.34
C ASP A 39 -7.84 13.52 -3.50
N LYS A 40 -6.79 13.78 -4.16
CA LYS A 40 -5.52 14.54 -3.97
C LYS A 40 -5.54 15.69 -2.94
N ALA A 41 -6.32 15.57 -1.86
CA ALA A 41 -6.51 16.65 -0.87
C ALA A 41 -5.23 16.96 -0.08
N ASP A 42 -4.30 16.02 -0.01
CA ASP A 42 -3.05 16.12 0.74
C ASP A 42 -1.81 16.42 -0.14
N GLY A 43 -2.01 16.64 -1.45
CA GLY A 43 -0.94 17.01 -2.38
C GLY A 43 -0.25 15.83 -3.07
N ALA A 44 -0.78 14.61 -2.94
CA ALA A 44 -0.28 13.42 -3.58
C ALA A 44 -1.42 12.46 -3.97
N THR A 45 -1.09 11.42 -4.71
CA THR A 45 -1.97 10.27 -5.00
C THR A 45 -1.39 9.04 -4.32
N ASP A 46 -2.16 8.42 -3.43
CA ASP A 46 -1.78 7.24 -2.67
C ASP A 46 -2.47 5.98 -3.20
N ILE A 47 -1.68 5.06 -3.73
CA ILE A 47 -2.16 3.85 -4.40
C ILE A 47 -1.76 2.64 -3.57
N LEU A 48 -2.73 1.81 -3.19
CA LEU A 48 -2.47 0.50 -2.64
C LEU A 48 -2.43 -0.54 -3.75
N MET A 49 -1.23 -1.03 -4.07
CA MET A 49 -1.02 -2.13 -4.99
C MET A 49 -0.90 -3.45 -4.24
N VAL A 50 -1.71 -4.43 -4.64
CA VAL A 50 -1.80 -5.73 -3.98
C VAL A 50 -1.56 -6.86 -4.98
N GLY A 51 -0.66 -7.77 -4.64
CA GLY A 51 -0.48 -9.03 -5.34
C GLY A 51 -1.23 -10.14 -4.62
N ILE A 52 -2.15 -10.83 -5.32
CA ILE A 52 -2.93 -11.94 -4.77
C ILE A 52 -2.53 -13.27 -5.42
N ASP A 53 -2.56 -14.34 -4.63
CA ASP A 53 -2.34 -15.71 -5.11
C ASP A 53 -3.65 -16.29 -5.69
N SER A 54 -4.23 -15.57 -6.68
CA SER A 54 -5.45 -16.00 -7.36
C SER A 54 -5.12 -16.92 -8.54
N ARG A 55 -5.95 -17.94 -8.72
CA ARG A 55 -5.93 -18.86 -9.87
C ARG A 55 -7.08 -18.61 -10.84
N THR A 56 -7.67 -17.43 -10.74
CA THR A 56 -8.63 -16.89 -11.71
C THR A 56 -8.06 -15.64 -12.36
N ASP A 57 -8.58 -15.29 -13.52
CA ASP A 57 -8.33 -13.98 -14.07
C ASP A 57 -9.08 -12.87 -13.29
N ALA A 58 -8.92 -11.60 -13.70
CA ALA A 58 -9.55 -10.46 -13.03
C ALA A 58 -11.09 -10.52 -13.06
N HIS A 59 -11.67 -11.20 -14.03
CA HIS A 59 -13.11 -11.37 -14.22
C HIS A 59 -13.68 -12.60 -13.49
N GLY A 60 -12.83 -13.34 -12.74
CA GLY A 60 -13.21 -14.55 -12.01
C GLY A 60 -13.27 -15.82 -12.86
N ASN A 61 -12.80 -15.81 -14.11
CA ASN A 61 -12.74 -17.00 -14.94
C ASN A 61 -11.57 -17.90 -14.53
N SER A 62 -11.78 -19.21 -14.50
CA SER A 62 -10.72 -20.19 -14.23
C SER A 62 -9.61 -20.12 -15.27
N LEU A 63 -8.37 -20.31 -14.85
CA LEU A 63 -7.22 -20.38 -15.72
C LEU A 63 -7.18 -21.71 -16.47
N THR A 64 -6.59 -21.71 -17.65
CA THR A 64 -6.35 -22.93 -18.42
C THR A 64 -5.25 -23.78 -17.78
N SER A 65 -5.19 -25.06 -18.12
CA SER A 65 -4.15 -25.99 -17.62
C SER A 65 -2.73 -25.50 -17.96
N ASP A 66 -2.54 -24.90 -19.15
CA ASP A 66 -1.24 -24.36 -19.57
C ASP A 66 -0.85 -23.13 -18.75
N GLU A 67 -1.81 -22.25 -18.45
CA GLU A 67 -1.59 -21.09 -17.56
C GLU A 67 -1.28 -21.53 -16.13
N LEU A 68 -2.01 -22.49 -15.59
CA LEU A 68 -1.72 -23.05 -14.26
C LEU A 68 -0.32 -23.70 -14.20
N ALA A 69 0.09 -24.39 -15.26
CA ALA A 69 1.42 -24.98 -15.36
C ALA A 69 2.52 -23.91 -15.35
N MET A 70 2.33 -22.79 -16.07
CA MET A 70 3.28 -21.65 -16.06
C MET A 70 3.43 -21.01 -14.67
N LEU A 71 2.38 -21.05 -13.85
CA LEU A 71 2.40 -20.42 -12.54
C LEU A 71 3.15 -21.26 -11.48
N HIS A 72 3.45 -22.53 -11.74
CA HIS A 72 3.97 -23.47 -10.73
C HIS A 72 3.21 -23.38 -9.40
N ALA A 73 1.89 -23.26 -9.47
CA ALA A 73 1.06 -22.88 -8.31
C ALA A 73 0.45 -24.07 -7.58
N GLY A 74 0.83 -25.32 -7.90
CA GLY A 74 0.22 -26.54 -7.32
C GLY A 74 -1.18 -26.82 -7.86
N ASP A 75 -1.87 -27.82 -7.29
CA ASP A 75 -3.19 -28.27 -7.73
C ASP A 75 -4.32 -27.26 -7.45
N ASP A 76 -5.40 -27.34 -8.22
CA ASP A 76 -6.51 -26.36 -8.35
C ASP A 76 -7.32 -26.06 -7.06
N GLY A 77 -7.07 -26.77 -5.96
CA GLY A 77 -7.94 -26.79 -4.78
C GLY A 77 -7.73 -25.65 -3.78
N GLU A 78 -6.62 -24.96 -3.80
CA GLU A 78 -6.23 -24.02 -2.74
C GLU A 78 -5.86 -22.63 -3.27
N GLY A 79 -6.70 -22.06 -4.13
CA GLY A 79 -6.57 -20.65 -4.54
C GLY A 79 -6.57 -19.75 -3.32
N GLY A 80 -5.38 -19.25 -2.94
CA GLY A 80 -5.18 -18.47 -1.73
C GLY A 80 -5.92 -17.14 -1.79
N LEU A 81 -6.61 -16.82 -0.74
CA LEU A 81 -7.17 -15.49 -0.47
C LEU A 81 -6.13 -14.61 0.25
N ASN A 82 -4.84 -14.97 0.15
CA ASN A 82 -3.76 -14.24 0.79
C ASN A 82 -3.19 -13.18 -0.15
N THR A 83 -2.90 -12.02 0.43
CA THR A 83 -2.23 -10.92 -0.26
C THR A 83 -0.73 -11.02 0.01
N ASP A 84 0.01 -11.59 -0.93
CA ASP A 84 1.43 -11.91 -0.76
C ASP A 84 2.37 -10.74 -1.05
N THR A 85 1.88 -9.74 -1.76
CA THR A 85 2.58 -8.48 -2.01
C THR A 85 1.65 -7.32 -1.64
N ILE A 86 2.13 -6.43 -0.79
CA ILE A 86 1.41 -5.25 -0.33
C ILE A 86 2.35 -4.06 -0.46
N VAL A 87 2.05 -3.15 -1.36
CA VAL A 87 2.88 -1.97 -1.65
C VAL A 87 2.00 -0.72 -1.65
N LEU A 88 2.33 0.24 -0.80
CA LEU A 88 1.74 1.57 -0.82
C LEU A 88 2.62 2.47 -1.67
N ILE A 89 2.07 3.06 -2.72
CA ILE A 89 2.77 3.93 -3.66
C ILE A 89 2.22 5.34 -3.50
N ARG A 90 3.09 6.29 -3.17
CA ARG A 90 2.75 7.70 -3.14
C ARG A 90 3.41 8.44 -4.30
N VAL A 91 2.60 9.17 -5.05
CA VAL A 91 3.01 10.03 -6.15
C VAL A 91 2.57 11.45 -5.84
N PRO A 92 3.49 12.39 -5.56
CA PRO A 92 3.15 13.81 -5.41
C PRO A 92 2.46 14.35 -6.66
N ASN A 93 1.53 15.29 -6.48
CA ASN A 93 0.75 15.87 -7.60
C ASN A 93 1.60 16.59 -8.64
N ASP A 94 2.85 16.94 -8.32
CA ASP A 94 3.81 17.53 -9.26
C ASP A 94 4.53 16.49 -10.13
N GLY A 95 4.27 15.19 -9.90
CA GLY A 95 4.87 14.10 -10.66
C GLY A 95 6.40 13.99 -10.54
N SER A 96 7.03 14.70 -9.60
CA SER A 96 8.50 14.80 -9.51
C SER A 96 9.18 13.51 -9.06
N SER A 97 8.49 12.66 -8.32
CA SER A 97 9.03 11.41 -7.76
C SER A 97 7.89 10.44 -7.41
N ALA A 98 8.24 9.19 -7.15
CA ALA A 98 7.32 8.24 -6.55
C ALA A 98 8.04 7.44 -5.46
N THR A 99 7.35 7.15 -4.36
CA THR A 99 7.85 6.31 -3.28
C THR A 99 6.95 5.10 -3.12
N ALA A 100 7.50 3.91 -3.32
CA ALA A 100 6.81 2.64 -3.16
C ALA A 100 7.28 1.97 -1.86
N ILE A 101 6.37 1.81 -0.92
CA ILE A 101 6.63 1.30 0.43
C ILE A 101 6.07 -0.11 0.55
N SER A 102 6.96 -1.10 0.62
CA SER A 102 6.59 -2.51 0.81
C SER A 102 6.25 -2.79 2.27
N ILE A 103 5.17 -3.52 2.48
CA ILE A 103 4.72 -4.00 3.79
C ILE A 103 4.92 -5.52 3.82
N PRO A 104 5.75 -6.07 4.73
CA PRO A 104 5.92 -7.51 4.84
C PRO A 104 4.58 -8.20 5.09
N ARG A 105 4.25 -9.21 4.31
CA ARG A 105 2.96 -9.90 4.34
C ARG A 105 2.62 -10.55 5.68
N ASP A 106 3.64 -10.97 6.44
CA ASP A 106 3.51 -11.58 7.76
C ASP A 106 3.52 -10.56 8.90
N SER A 107 3.42 -9.23 8.59
CA SER A 107 3.31 -8.18 9.60
C SER A 107 2.11 -8.43 10.51
N TYR A 108 2.36 -8.49 11.83
CA TYR A 108 1.34 -8.75 12.84
C TYR A 108 0.71 -7.44 13.29
N VAL A 109 -0.53 -7.24 12.87
CA VAL A 109 -1.26 -5.96 12.97
C VAL A 109 -2.69 -6.18 13.45
N ASP A 110 -3.34 -5.11 13.88
CA ASP A 110 -4.77 -5.12 14.18
C ASP A 110 -5.58 -5.01 12.88
N ILE A 111 -6.38 -6.03 12.61
CA ILE A 111 -7.28 -6.12 11.46
C ILE A 111 -8.68 -5.71 11.91
N PRO A 112 -9.27 -4.64 11.36
CA PRO A 112 -10.57 -4.13 11.76
C PRO A 112 -11.67 -5.18 11.73
N GLY A 113 -12.29 -5.43 12.88
CA GLY A 113 -13.36 -6.43 13.03
C GLY A 113 -12.91 -7.89 13.18
N VAL A 114 -11.61 -8.15 13.11
CA VAL A 114 -11.00 -9.49 13.30
C VAL A 114 -10.11 -9.52 14.54
N GLY A 115 -9.31 -8.46 14.77
CA GLY A 115 -8.29 -8.36 15.81
C GLY A 115 -6.88 -8.61 15.28
N MET A 116 -5.94 -8.95 16.18
CA MET A 116 -4.54 -9.15 15.81
C MET A 116 -4.32 -10.34 14.89
N GLY A 117 -3.69 -10.10 13.75
CA GLY A 117 -3.41 -11.12 12.74
C GLY A 117 -2.30 -10.71 11.76
N LYS A 118 -1.93 -11.61 10.85
CA LYS A 118 -1.04 -11.28 9.74
C LYS A 118 -1.76 -10.40 8.73
N ILE A 119 -1.12 -9.34 8.26
CA ILE A 119 -1.75 -8.38 7.33
C ILE A 119 -2.22 -9.05 6.03
N ASN A 120 -1.51 -10.09 5.54
CA ASN A 120 -1.89 -10.83 4.33
C ASN A 120 -3.21 -11.62 4.48
N SER A 121 -3.63 -11.91 5.71
CA SER A 121 -4.88 -12.62 6.00
C SER A 121 -6.09 -11.68 6.12
N ALA A 122 -5.87 -10.37 6.17
CA ALA A 122 -6.95 -9.39 6.38
C ALA A 122 -8.06 -9.52 5.34
N TYR A 123 -7.67 -9.64 4.06
CA TYR A 123 -8.60 -9.88 2.95
C TYR A 123 -9.33 -11.21 3.11
N GLY A 124 -8.59 -12.33 3.22
CA GLY A 124 -9.16 -13.67 3.18
C GLY A 124 -10.06 -13.98 4.37
N ILE A 125 -9.64 -13.64 5.60
CA ILE A 125 -10.44 -13.88 6.81
C ILE A 125 -11.74 -13.07 6.76
N THR A 126 -11.67 -11.79 6.36
CA THR A 126 -12.87 -10.95 6.28
C THR A 126 -13.81 -11.45 5.20
N LYS A 127 -13.29 -11.81 4.01
CA LYS A 127 -14.08 -12.41 2.93
C LYS A 127 -14.79 -13.68 3.40
N ALA A 128 -14.06 -14.63 3.98
CA ALA A 128 -14.62 -15.91 4.43
C ALA A 128 -15.71 -15.71 5.51
N THR A 129 -15.43 -14.85 6.49
CA THR A 129 -16.39 -14.56 7.57
C THR A 129 -17.67 -13.89 7.05
N MET A 130 -17.52 -12.95 6.11
CA MET A 130 -18.65 -12.24 5.51
C MET A 130 -19.45 -13.18 4.59
N ALA A 131 -18.80 -14.00 3.77
CA ALA A 131 -19.45 -14.98 2.91
C ALA A 131 -20.34 -15.92 3.71
N GLN A 132 -19.81 -16.51 4.79
CA GLN A 132 -20.57 -17.40 5.67
C GLN A 132 -21.79 -16.69 6.25
N LYS A 133 -21.61 -15.48 6.76
CA LYS A 133 -22.71 -14.66 7.33
C LYS A 133 -23.80 -14.33 6.31
N LEU A 134 -23.44 -14.09 5.05
CA LEU A 134 -24.39 -13.82 3.97
C LEU A 134 -25.14 -15.09 3.55
N ILE A 135 -24.46 -16.23 3.45
CA ILE A 135 -25.04 -17.55 3.15
C ILE A 135 -26.04 -17.94 4.25
N ASP A 136 -25.67 -17.78 5.52
CA ASP A 136 -26.55 -18.07 6.66
C ASP A 136 -27.83 -17.21 6.67
N LYS A 137 -27.79 -16.02 6.05
CA LYS A 137 -28.96 -15.15 5.84
C LYS A 137 -29.77 -15.47 4.58
N GLY A 138 -29.35 -16.50 3.82
CA GLY A 138 -30.02 -16.89 2.59
C GLY A 138 -29.72 -16.02 1.36
N THR A 139 -28.60 -15.29 1.39
CA THR A 139 -28.13 -14.52 0.22
C THR A 139 -27.71 -15.49 -0.88
N ASP A 140 -28.01 -15.15 -2.13
CA ASP A 140 -27.55 -15.90 -3.30
C ASP A 140 -26.01 -16.08 -3.28
N PRO A 141 -25.48 -17.28 -3.57
CA PRO A 141 -24.05 -17.56 -3.47
C PRO A 141 -23.17 -16.63 -4.29
N ALA A 142 -23.55 -16.26 -5.51
CA ALA A 142 -22.79 -15.34 -6.35
C ALA A 142 -22.81 -13.91 -5.81
N GLN A 143 -23.94 -13.49 -5.22
CA GLN A 143 -24.05 -12.22 -4.55
C GLN A 143 -23.26 -12.20 -3.25
N ALA A 144 -23.28 -13.30 -2.47
CA ALA A 144 -22.51 -13.46 -1.24
C ALA A 144 -21.00 -13.39 -1.54
N ASP A 145 -20.52 -14.03 -2.62
CA ASP A 145 -19.14 -13.97 -3.03
C ASP A 145 -18.71 -12.55 -3.41
N ARG A 146 -19.47 -11.83 -4.22
CA ARG A 146 -19.16 -10.43 -4.59
C ARG A 146 -19.08 -9.53 -3.36
N GLN A 147 -20.10 -9.55 -2.49
CA GLN A 147 -20.14 -8.68 -1.30
C GLN A 147 -19.02 -9.04 -0.30
N SER A 148 -18.71 -10.31 -0.14
CA SER A 148 -17.63 -10.75 0.74
C SER A 148 -16.26 -10.39 0.21
N THR A 149 -16.04 -10.46 -1.11
CA THR A 149 -14.83 -10.02 -1.78
C THR A 149 -14.58 -8.52 -1.57
N GLU A 150 -15.61 -7.71 -1.75
CA GLU A 150 -15.58 -6.27 -1.49
C GLU A 150 -15.24 -5.97 -0.02
N ALA A 151 -15.88 -6.65 0.93
CA ALA A 151 -15.58 -6.51 2.35
C ALA A 151 -14.13 -6.90 2.71
N GLY A 152 -13.59 -7.94 2.06
CA GLY A 152 -12.20 -8.33 2.21
C GLY A 152 -11.21 -7.25 1.75
N ARG A 153 -11.45 -6.67 0.58
CA ARG A 153 -10.66 -5.55 0.04
C ARG A 153 -10.72 -4.32 0.95
N GLN A 154 -11.91 -3.95 1.40
CA GLN A 154 -12.10 -2.84 2.37
C GLN A 154 -11.31 -3.07 3.66
N ALA A 155 -11.33 -4.28 4.20
CA ALA A 155 -10.59 -4.62 5.43
C ALA A 155 -9.08 -4.46 5.22
N LEU A 156 -8.54 -4.92 4.09
CA LEU A 156 -7.12 -4.76 3.77
C LEU A 156 -6.73 -3.29 3.60
N VAL A 157 -7.49 -2.51 2.81
CA VAL A 157 -7.28 -1.06 2.64
C VAL A 157 -7.22 -0.36 4.00
N LYS A 158 -8.23 -0.63 4.86
CA LYS A 158 -8.30 -0.03 6.18
C LYS A 158 -7.17 -0.48 7.11
N THR A 159 -6.75 -1.74 7.02
CA THR A 159 -5.62 -2.26 7.80
C THR A 159 -4.32 -1.57 7.40
N VAL A 160 -4.07 -1.39 6.09
CA VAL A 160 -2.90 -0.67 5.58
C VAL A 160 -2.94 0.80 6.00
N ALA A 161 -4.08 1.47 5.84
CA ALA A 161 -4.24 2.87 6.27
C ALA A 161 -3.97 3.04 7.78
N ASN A 162 -4.48 2.15 8.61
CA ASN A 162 -4.23 2.16 10.06
C ASN A 162 -2.75 1.93 10.40
N LEU A 163 -2.06 1.04 9.65
CA LEU A 163 -0.64 0.74 9.89
C LEU A 163 0.28 1.85 9.42
N THR A 164 -0.03 2.51 8.31
CA THR A 164 0.86 3.49 7.66
C THR A 164 0.55 4.92 8.04
N GLY A 165 -0.68 5.21 8.46
CA GLY A 165 -1.19 6.56 8.67
C GLY A 165 -1.56 7.29 7.38
N ILE A 166 -1.50 6.62 6.22
CA ILE A 166 -1.82 7.18 4.90
C ILE A 166 -3.23 6.74 4.50
N THR A 167 -4.03 7.67 4.02
CA THR A 167 -5.32 7.38 3.41
C THR A 167 -5.09 6.91 1.98
N VAL A 168 -5.64 5.76 1.62
CA VAL A 168 -5.51 5.20 0.28
C VAL A 168 -6.52 5.85 -0.67
N ASP A 169 -6.07 6.43 -1.78
CA ASP A 169 -6.92 7.07 -2.79
C ASP A 169 -7.33 6.08 -3.87
N HIS A 170 -6.42 5.20 -4.28
CA HIS A 170 -6.64 4.21 -5.32
C HIS A 170 -6.19 2.82 -4.91
N TYR A 171 -6.84 1.83 -5.52
CA TYR A 171 -6.57 0.41 -5.30
C TYR A 171 -6.29 -0.31 -6.62
N ALA A 172 -5.21 -1.08 -6.64
CA ALA A 172 -4.85 -1.96 -7.74
C ALA A 172 -4.55 -3.37 -7.23
N GLU A 173 -5.16 -4.38 -7.87
CA GLU A 173 -4.96 -5.79 -7.53
C GLU A 173 -4.48 -6.55 -8.76
N VAL A 174 -3.42 -7.35 -8.59
CA VAL A 174 -2.79 -8.13 -9.66
C VAL A 174 -2.68 -9.59 -9.22
N GLY A 175 -3.28 -10.50 -9.97
CA GLY A 175 -3.13 -11.94 -9.76
C GLY A 175 -1.82 -12.49 -10.32
N LEU A 176 -1.51 -13.76 -10.01
CA LEU A 176 -0.29 -14.43 -10.51
C LEU A 176 -0.19 -14.43 -12.03
N LEU A 177 -1.29 -14.70 -12.75
CA LEU A 177 -1.30 -14.64 -14.19
C LEU A 177 -0.95 -13.23 -14.69
N GLY A 178 -1.45 -12.19 -14.01
CA GLY A 178 -1.15 -10.80 -14.33
C GLY A 178 0.33 -10.49 -14.26
N PHE A 179 0.98 -10.97 -13.21
CA PHE A 179 2.41 -10.83 -13.07
C PHE A 179 3.18 -11.42 -14.27
N VAL A 180 2.81 -12.63 -14.70
CA VAL A 180 3.43 -13.30 -15.86
C VAL A 180 3.17 -12.53 -17.14
N LEU A 181 1.92 -12.24 -17.45
CA LEU A 181 1.55 -11.59 -18.71
C LEU A 181 2.09 -10.16 -18.83
N LEU A 182 2.13 -9.39 -17.73
CA LEU A 182 2.72 -8.04 -17.72
C LEU A 182 4.24 -8.09 -17.99
N THR A 183 4.93 -9.08 -17.40
CA THR A 183 6.37 -9.29 -17.65
C THR A 183 6.64 -9.60 -19.11
N ASP A 184 5.85 -10.51 -19.70
CA ASP A 184 6.02 -10.92 -21.08
C ASP A 184 5.68 -9.80 -22.07
N ALA A 185 4.63 -9.01 -21.78
CA ALA A 185 4.21 -7.89 -22.61
C ALA A 185 5.29 -6.81 -22.76
N VAL A 186 6.07 -6.55 -21.71
CA VAL A 186 7.23 -5.62 -21.79
C VAL A 186 8.46 -6.29 -22.39
N GLY A 187 8.38 -7.59 -22.70
CA GLY A 187 9.44 -8.40 -23.30
C GLY A 187 10.47 -8.90 -22.30
N GLY A 188 10.07 -9.12 -21.06
CA GLY A 188 10.90 -9.64 -19.96
C GLY A 188 11.60 -8.55 -19.15
N VAL A 189 12.06 -8.93 -17.95
CA VAL A 189 12.69 -8.04 -16.96
C VAL A 189 14.13 -8.48 -16.67
N GLU A 190 15.06 -7.53 -16.62
CA GLU A 190 16.47 -7.80 -16.30
C GLU A 190 16.67 -7.83 -14.77
N VAL A 191 17.35 -8.87 -14.28
CA VAL A 191 17.69 -9.05 -12.88
C VAL A 191 19.16 -9.45 -12.74
N CYS A 192 19.73 -9.28 -11.54
CA CYS A 192 21.08 -9.72 -11.23
C CYS A 192 21.12 -10.51 -9.92
N LEU A 193 21.73 -11.70 -9.94
CA LEU A 193 21.92 -12.54 -8.75
C LEU A 193 23.39 -12.58 -8.33
N ASN A 194 23.63 -12.43 -7.01
CA ASN A 194 24.98 -12.59 -6.43
C ASN A 194 25.48 -14.03 -6.53
N ASN A 195 24.57 -15.00 -6.38
CA ASN A 195 24.87 -16.42 -6.35
C ASN A 195 23.90 -17.18 -7.27
N PRO A 196 24.28 -18.36 -7.80
CA PRO A 196 23.33 -19.22 -8.50
C PRO A 196 22.26 -19.73 -7.53
N VAL A 197 21.09 -20.00 -8.05
CA VAL A 197 19.91 -20.49 -7.33
C VAL A 197 19.42 -21.77 -7.96
N ASP A 198 19.17 -22.79 -7.14
CA ASP A 198 18.47 -24.02 -7.49
C ASP A 198 17.49 -24.32 -6.34
N GLU A 199 16.22 -23.89 -6.51
CA GLU A 199 15.17 -24.02 -5.48
C GLU A 199 13.88 -24.57 -6.11
N PRO A 200 13.70 -25.90 -6.05
CA PRO A 200 12.59 -26.57 -6.76
C PRO A 200 11.19 -26.17 -6.31
N LEU A 201 10.98 -25.70 -5.07
CA LEU A 201 9.65 -25.38 -4.55
C LEU A 201 9.04 -24.12 -5.20
N SER A 202 9.87 -23.18 -5.59
CA SER A 202 9.45 -22.00 -6.38
C SER A 202 9.66 -22.19 -7.88
N GLY A 203 10.36 -23.23 -8.29
CA GLY A 203 10.82 -23.43 -9.66
C GLY A 203 11.98 -22.51 -10.06
N ALA A 204 12.69 -21.93 -9.08
CA ALA A 204 13.82 -21.05 -9.32
C ALA A 204 15.09 -21.84 -9.63
N ASP A 205 15.57 -21.77 -10.88
CA ASP A 205 16.85 -22.29 -11.33
C ASP A 205 17.55 -21.22 -12.18
N PHE A 206 18.51 -20.53 -11.57
CA PHE A 206 19.14 -19.34 -12.16
C PHE A 206 20.65 -19.34 -11.97
N PRO A 207 21.43 -18.98 -13.01
CA PRO A 207 22.85 -18.69 -12.84
C PRO A 207 23.06 -17.40 -12.04
N ALA A 208 24.25 -17.23 -11.48
CA ALA A 208 24.68 -15.93 -10.94
C ALA A 208 24.91 -14.91 -12.07
N GLY A 209 24.78 -13.63 -11.75
CA GLY A 209 25.01 -12.51 -12.65
C GLY A 209 23.71 -11.94 -13.26
N GLU A 210 23.90 -11.10 -14.26
CA GLU A 210 22.80 -10.44 -14.98
C GLU A 210 22.13 -11.42 -15.93
N GLN A 211 20.80 -11.40 -15.91
CA GLN A 211 19.97 -12.24 -16.78
C GLN A 211 18.61 -11.60 -17.02
N LYS A 212 17.99 -11.96 -18.14
CA LYS A 212 16.65 -11.51 -18.48
C LYS A 212 15.65 -12.63 -18.24
N LEU A 213 14.63 -12.34 -17.46
CA LEU A 213 13.58 -13.28 -17.10
C LEU A 213 12.31 -12.98 -17.89
N ASP A 214 11.67 -14.01 -18.43
CA ASP A 214 10.29 -13.99 -18.88
C ASP A 214 9.33 -14.05 -17.68
N GLY A 215 8.01 -14.02 -17.91
CA GLY A 215 7.03 -13.96 -16.86
C GLY A 215 7.07 -15.14 -15.89
N ALA A 216 7.19 -16.36 -16.37
CA ALA A 216 7.23 -17.57 -15.54
C ALA A 216 8.50 -17.63 -14.67
N HIS A 217 9.66 -17.35 -15.25
CA HIS A 217 10.93 -17.30 -14.52
C HIS A 217 10.97 -16.11 -13.54
N ALA A 218 10.42 -14.95 -13.91
CA ALA A 218 10.30 -13.81 -13.02
C ALA A 218 9.40 -14.13 -11.81
N LEU A 219 8.31 -14.87 -12.01
CA LEU A 219 7.45 -15.31 -10.94
C LEU A 219 8.19 -16.25 -9.98
N SER A 220 8.96 -17.22 -10.48
CA SER A 220 9.80 -18.09 -9.65
C SER A 220 10.83 -17.28 -8.86
N PHE A 221 11.47 -16.27 -9.50
CA PHE A 221 12.45 -15.39 -8.86
C PHE A 221 11.88 -14.61 -7.67
N VAL A 222 10.67 -14.03 -7.78
CA VAL A 222 10.06 -13.23 -6.70
C VAL A 222 9.36 -14.08 -5.64
N ARG A 223 9.08 -15.37 -5.92
CA ARG A 223 8.41 -16.29 -4.98
C ARG A 223 9.37 -17.11 -4.13
N GLN A 224 10.63 -17.21 -4.51
CA GLN A 224 11.61 -17.99 -3.74
C GLN A 224 11.64 -17.54 -2.28
N ARG A 225 11.57 -18.52 -1.36
CA ARG A 225 11.62 -18.31 0.09
C ARG A 225 12.78 -19.04 0.75
N HIS A 226 13.03 -20.25 0.27
CA HIS A 226 14.09 -21.09 0.82
C HIS A 226 15.45 -20.67 0.28
N GLN A 227 16.50 -20.96 1.03
CA GLN A 227 17.90 -20.63 0.70
C GLN A 227 18.21 -19.12 0.64
N LEU A 228 17.29 -18.25 1.10
CA LEU A 228 17.56 -16.83 1.25
C LEU A 228 18.16 -16.54 2.64
N PRO A 229 19.33 -15.87 2.74
CA PRO A 229 20.03 -15.66 4.01
C PRO A 229 19.19 -14.96 5.08
N ARG A 230 18.32 -14.01 4.69
CA ARG A 230 17.43 -13.26 5.58
C ARG A 230 15.94 -13.62 5.36
N GLY A 231 15.66 -14.76 4.72
CA GLY A 231 14.29 -15.24 4.49
C GLY A 231 13.41 -14.21 3.76
N ASP A 232 12.30 -13.86 4.35
CA ASP A 232 11.27 -12.98 3.75
C ASP A 232 11.79 -11.58 3.38
N VAL A 233 12.77 -11.05 4.10
CA VAL A 233 13.38 -9.75 3.78
C VAL A 233 14.12 -9.78 2.45
N ASP A 234 14.88 -10.84 2.17
CA ASP A 234 15.56 -10.97 0.88
C ASP A 234 14.55 -11.17 -0.25
N ARG A 235 13.44 -11.87 -0.01
CA ARG A 235 12.34 -11.95 -0.96
C ARG A 235 11.74 -10.57 -1.28
N ILE A 236 11.50 -9.74 -0.28
CA ILE A 236 11.02 -8.36 -0.48
C ILE A 236 12.02 -7.57 -1.33
N VAL A 237 13.32 -7.70 -1.05
CA VAL A 237 14.36 -7.03 -1.85
C VAL A 237 14.33 -7.51 -3.31
N ARG A 238 14.15 -8.80 -3.57
CA ARG A 238 13.95 -9.33 -4.94
C ARG A 238 12.72 -8.75 -5.63
N GLN A 239 11.59 -8.68 -4.91
CA GLN A 239 10.37 -8.08 -5.43
C GLN A 239 10.59 -6.60 -5.76
N GLN A 240 11.29 -5.86 -4.93
CA GLN A 240 11.60 -4.44 -5.17
C GLN A 240 12.53 -4.25 -6.38
N VAL A 241 13.59 -5.06 -6.50
CA VAL A 241 14.48 -5.01 -7.68
C VAL A 241 13.71 -5.36 -8.95
N TYR A 242 12.89 -6.41 -8.91
CA TYR A 242 12.04 -6.77 -10.03
C TYR A 242 11.07 -5.64 -10.42
N MET A 243 10.34 -5.07 -9.45
CA MET A 243 9.41 -3.97 -9.70
C MET A 243 10.12 -2.73 -10.25
N ALA A 244 11.29 -2.38 -9.72
CA ALA A 244 12.10 -1.27 -10.23
C ALA A 244 12.46 -1.46 -11.72
N GLN A 245 12.89 -2.67 -12.07
CA GLN A 245 13.23 -3.00 -13.47
C GLN A 245 11.99 -3.11 -14.37
N LEU A 246 10.86 -3.60 -13.84
CA LEU A 246 9.59 -3.62 -14.57
C LEU A 246 9.13 -2.19 -14.92
N VAL A 247 9.13 -1.28 -13.94
CA VAL A 247 8.80 0.14 -14.14
C VAL A 247 9.73 0.77 -15.18
N HIS A 248 11.04 0.55 -15.05
CA HIS A 248 12.01 1.03 -16.05
C HIS A 248 11.72 0.51 -17.46
N GLN A 249 11.36 -0.78 -17.58
CA GLN A 249 11.06 -1.41 -18.88
C GLN A 249 9.74 -0.88 -19.46
N VAL A 250 8.69 -0.70 -18.62
CA VAL A 250 7.40 -0.13 -19.05
C VAL A 250 7.59 1.30 -19.56
N LEU A 251 8.31 2.14 -18.81
CA LEU A 251 8.56 3.55 -19.16
C LEU A 251 9.64 3.73 -20.24
N SER A 252 10.27 2.64 -20.71
CA SER A 252 11.29 2.72 -21.75
C SER A 252 10.69 3.16 -23.09
N ALA A 253 11.44 3.98 -23.83
CA ALA A 253 11.06 4.37 -25.20
C ALA A 253 10.77 3.16 -26.11
N LYS A 254 11.47 2.04 -25.89
CA LYS A 254 11.28 0.79 -26.64
C LYS A 254 9.89 0.17 -26.41
N THR A 255 9.31 0.32 -25.23
CA THR A 255 7.93 -0.13 -24.93
C THR A 255 6.92 0.89 -25.42
N LEU A 256 7.10 2.17 -25.06
CA LEU A 256 6.15 3.25 -25.37
C LEU A 256 6.00 3.56 -26.87
N THR A 257 7.01 3.26 -27.69
CA THR A 257 6.94 3.47 -29.15
C THR A 257 6.56 2.23 -29.95
N SER A 258 6.34 1.08 -29.30
CA SER A 258 5.97 -0.19 -29.96
C SER A 258 4.47 -0.46 -29.88
N PRO A 259 3.70 -0.35 -30.97
CA PRO A 259 2.27 -0.64 -30.98
C PRO A 259 1.94 -2.07 -30.52
N THR A 260 2.79 -3.04 -30.87
CA THR A 260 2.60 -4.44 -30.46
C THR A 260 2.72 -4.58 -28.94
N ARG A 261 3.77 -4.03 -28.33
CA ARG A 261 3.96 -4.09 -26.87
C ARG A 261 2.87 -3.36 -26.10
N LEU A 262 2.43 -2.21 -26.60
CA LEU A 262 1.32 -1.47 -26.01
C LEU A 262 0.03 -2.29 -26.07
N LYS A 263 -0.21 -2.97 -27.19
CA LYS A 263 -1.36 -3.89 -27.31
C LYS A 263 -1.23 -5.06 -26.33
N ASP A 264 -0.09 -5.73 -26.30
CA ASP A 264 0.15 -6.88 -25.40
C ASP A 264 0.00 -6.47 -23.93
N LEU A 265 0.50 -5.27 -23.57
CA LEU A 265 0.35 -4.69 -22.23
C LEU A 265 -1.13 -4.39 -21.93
N SER A 266 -1.86 -3.83 -22.90
CA SER A 266 -3.31 -3.58 -22.78
C SER A 266 -4.09 -4.87 -22.52
N ASP A 267 -3.83 -5.89 -23.33
CA ASP A 267 -4.50 -7.19 -23.21
C ASP A 267 -4.17 -7.86 -21.86
N ALA A 268 -2.91 -7.77 -21.40
CA ALA A 268 -2.49 -8.28 -20.11
C ALA A 268 -3.20 -7.56 -18.95
N VAL A 269 -3.19 -6.22 -18.94
CA VAL A 269 -3.84 -5.40 -17.92
C VAL A 269 -5.33 -5.67 -17.89
N GLY A 270 -6.02 -5.59 -19.02
CA GLY A 270 -7.47 -5.79 -19.12
C GLY A 270 -7.94 -7.15 -18.60
N ARG A 271 -7.11 -8.19 -18.77
CA ARG A 271 -7.44 -9.53 -18.33
C ARG A 271 -7.12 -9.82 -16.87
N THR A 272 -6.16 -9.12 -16.27
CA THR A 272 -5.52 -9.61 -15.03
C THR A 272 -5.41 -8.57 -13.92
N VAL A 273 -5.75 -7.31 -14.19
CA VAL A 273 -5.69 -6.23 -13.21
C VAL A 273 -7.11 -5.80 -12.82
N VAL A 274 -7.33 -5.63 -11.53
CA VAL A 274 -8.54 -5.05 -10.96
C VAL A 274 -8.19 -3.68 -10.40
N LEU A 275 -8.96 -2.66 -10.76
CA LEU A 275 -8.80 -1.28 -10.26
C LEU A 275 -10.07 -0.78 -9.59
N ASP A 276 -9.96 0.24 -8.74
CA ASP A 276 -11.14 0.97 -8.27
C ASP A 276 -11.82 1.74 -9.42
N ASP A 277 -13.12 1.96 -9.28
CA ASP A 277 -13.96 2.60 -10.31
C ASP A 277 -13.75 4.13 -10.39
N GLY A 278 -13.21 4.74 -9.33
CA GLY A 278 -12.93 6.18 -9.26
C GLY A 278 -11.62 6.62 -9.90
N TRP A 279 -10.77 5.72 -10.37
CA TRP A 279 -9.41 6.05 -10.84
C TRP A 279 -9.38 6.50 -12.30
N ASP A 280 -8.96 7.74 -12.54
CA ASP A 280 -8.56 8.22 -13.87
C ASP A 280 -7.14 7.72 -14.21
N VAL A 281 -7.06 6.48 -14.68
CA VAL A 281 -5.80 5.84 -15.06
C VAL A 281 -5.07 6.59 -16.18
N ILE A 282 -5.82 7.23 -17.09
CA ILE A 282 -5.23 7.98 -18.20
C ILE A 282 -4.56 9.27 -17.69
N GLY A 283 -5.27 10.02 -16.85
CA GLY A 283 -4.70 11.20 -16.19
C GLY A 283 -3.44 10.81 -15.40
N PHE A 284 -3.50 9.72 -14.65
CA PHE A 284 -2.39 9.22 -13.87
C PHE A 284 -1.18 8.80 -14.73
N LEU A 285 -1.39 8.14 -15.86
CA LEU A 285 -0.32 7.79 -16.80
C LEU A 285 0.37 9.04 -17.38
N HIS A 286 -0.37 10.13 -17.58
CA HIS A 286 0.23 11.40 -17.99
C HIS A 286 1.10 12.00 -16.88
N GLU A 287 0.69 11.94 -15.63
CA GLU A 287 1.51 12.37 -14.48
C GLU A 287 2.80 11.54 -14.36
N LEU A 288 2.72 10.24 -14.62
CA LEU A 288 3.90 9.35 -14.61
C LEU A 288 4.89 9.59 -15.75
N GLN A 289 4.51 10.26 -16.85
CA GLN A 289 5.46 10.56 -17.94
C GLN A 289 6.61 11.44 -17.47
N ASP A 290 6.38 12.31 -16.49
CA ASP A 290 7.41 13.17 -15.89
C ASP A 290 8.36 12.38 -14.98
N LEU A 291 7.94 11.18 -14.49
CA LEU A 291 8.79 10.23 -13.75
C LEU A 291 9.76 9.42 -14.65
N SER A 292 9.70 9.57 -15.96
CA SER A 292 10.58 8.85 -16.91
C SER A 292 12.08 9.07 -16.68
N GLY A 293 12.46 10.04 -15.83
CA GLY A 293 13.82 10.29 -15.34
C GLY A 293 14.27 9.39 -14.18
N GLY A 294 13.46 8.42 -13.72
CA GLY A 294 13.90 7.36 -12.79
C GLY A 294 13.80 7.70 -11.31
N GLN A 295 12.95 8.63 -10.91
CA GLN A 295 12.80 9.00 -9.49
C GLN A 295 11.74 8.13 -8.77
N VAL A 296 11.78 6.81 -8.98
CA VAL A 296 10.95 5.87 -8.23
C VAL A 296 11.81 5.15 -7.20
N LYS A 297 11.50 5.32 -5.92
CA LYS A 297 12.19 4.70 -4.79
C LYS A 297 11.36 3.57 -4.21
N PHE A 298 12.00 2.43 -3.98
CA PHE A 298 11.40 1.30 -3.29
C PHE A 298 12.00 1.18 -1.89
N GLU A 299 11.15 1.17 -0.89
CA GLU A 299 11.51 1.09 0.53
C GLU A 299 10.67 0.02 1.22
N THR A 300 11.06 -0.36 2.44
CA THR A 300 10.30 -1.30 3.28
C THR A 300 10.05 -0.66 4.63
N ILE A 301 8.86 -0.85 5.20
CA ILE A 301 8.57 -0.36 6.56
C ILE A 301 9.56 -0.91 7.58
N PRO A 302 9.86 -0.19 8.68
CA PRO A 302 10.71 -0.69 9.74
C PRO A 302 10.08 -1.92 10.43
N VAL A 303 10.91 -2.93 10.65
CA VAL A 303 10.54 -4.19 11.29
C VAL A 303 11.20 -4.25 12.66
N LYS A 304 10.41 -4.58 13.70
CA LYS A 304 10.91 -4.74 15.06
C LYS A 304 11.53 -6.12 15.28
N ASP A 305 10.90 -7.17 14.75
CA ASP A 305 11.36 -8.55 14.87
C ASP A 305 10.87 -9.37 13.66
N LEU A 306 11.80 -10.01 12.97
CA LEU A 306 11.52 -10.86 11.80
C LEU A 306 11.05 -12.28 12.18
N ASN A 307 11.36 -12.72 13.39
CA ASN A 307 11.16 -14.10 13.85
C ASN A 307 10.22 -14.13 15.07
N GLY A 308 9.24 -13.23 15.11
CA GLY A 308 8.22 -13.21 16.13
C GLY A 308 7.31 -14.45 16.07
N TRP A 309 6.73 -14.80 17.20
CA TRP A 309 5.74 -15.89 17.30
C TRP A 309 4.50 -15.38 18.03
N THR A 310 3.33 -15.81 17.57
CA THR A 310 2.08 -15.61 18.30
C THR A 310 1.97 -16.62 19.45
N GLU A 311 1.02 -16.39 20.35
CA GLU A 311 0.71 -17.35 21.42
C GLU A 311 0.26 -18.72 20.88
N ASN A 312 -0.32 -18.74 19.68
CA ASN A 312 -0.77 -19.95 19.00
C ASN A 312 0.34 -20.65 18.18
N GLY A 313 1.59 -20.16 18.26
CA GLY A 313 2.73 -20.78 17.58
C GLY A 313 2.84 -20.46 16.09
N GLU A 314 2.25 -19.36 15.62
CA GLU A 314 2.44 -18.88 14.24
C GLU A 314 3.64 -17.95 14.15
N SER A 315 4.48 -18.14 13.14
CA SER A 315 5.57 -17.21 12.83
C SER A 315 5.02 -15.90 12.26
N VAL A 316 5.46 -14.76 12.79
CA VAL A 316 5.00 -13.42 12.40
C VAL A 316 6.15 -12.43 12.34
N VAL A 317 5.98 -11.39 11.55
CA VAL A 317 6.85 -10.21 11.55
C VAL A 317 6.25 -9.17 12.50
N ARG A 318 6.98 -8.82 13.56
CA ARG A 318 6.51 -7.79 14.50
C ARG A 318 6.88 -6.41 13.99
N VAL A 319 5.89 -5.54 13.94
CA VAL A 319 6.03 -4.13 13.56
C VAL A 319 5.56 -3.24 14.72
N ASP A 320 6.05 -2.01 14.74
CA ASP A 320 5.59 -0.98 15.66
C ASP A 320 4.84 0.08 14.85
N PRO A 321 3.51 0.18 14.94
CA PRO A 321 2.72 1.12 14.16
C PRO A 321 3.20 2.58 14.29
N ALA A 322 3.62 3.01 15.48
CA ALA A 322 4.13 4.37 15.67
C ALA A 322 5.46 4.61 14.93
N ALA A 323 6.35 3.61 14.93
CA ALA A 323 7.59 3.65 14.17
C ALA A 323 7.32 3.60 12.65
N VAL A 324 6.33 2.81 12.22
CA VAL A 324 5.90 2.74 10.81
C VAL A 324 5.33 4.09 10.36
N HIS A 325 4.41 4.71 11.11
CA HIS A 325 3.86 6.03 10.80
C HIS A 325 4.97 7.08 10.63
N LYS A 326 5.89 7.14 11.59
CA LYS A 326 7.02 8.08 11.54
C LYS A 326 7.92 7.85 10.32
N TYR A 327 8.17 6.58 10.00
CA TYR A 327 8.99 6.20 8.86
C TYR A 327 8.31 6.56 7.53
N VAL A 328 7.05 6.20 7.38
CA VAL A 328 6.25 6.47 6.18
C VAL A 328 6.15 7.98 5.96
N ALA A 329 5.78 8.76 6.96
CA ALA A 329 5.72 10.21 6.88
C ALA A 329 7.06 10.83 6.41
N LYS A 330 8.18 10.28 6.87
CA LYS A 330 9.52 10.71 6.41
C LYS A 330 9.80 10.28 4.96
N ALA A 331 9.48 9.05 4.59
CA ALA A 331 9.77 8.48 3.28
C ALA A 331 8.99 9.19 2.16
N VAL A 332 7.75 9.60 2.46
CA VAL A 332 6.88 10.29 1.48
C VAL A 332 7.03 11.83 1.50
N GLY A 333 7.96 12.36 2.29
CA GLY A 333 8.18 13.81 2.40
C GLY A 333 7.17 14.53 3.28
N ASP A 334 6.24 13.81 3.92
CA ASP A 334 5.27 14.34 4.89
C ASP A 334 5.83 14.44 6.31
N ALA A 335 7.08 14.03 6.52
CA ALA A 335 7.73 14.30 7.78
C ALA A 335 7.77 15.83 7.98
N PRO A 336 7.38 16.33 9.15
CA PRO A 336 7.60 17.73 9.46
C PRO A 336 9.05 18.04 9.12
N SER A 337 9.28 19.03 8.25
CA SER A 337 10.63 19.55 8.00
C SER A 337 11.30 19.73 9.37
N GLU A 338 12.58 19.38 9.51
CA GLU A 338 13.35 19.60 10.76
C GLU A 338 13.45 21.11 11.15
N GLY A 339 12.79 21.99 10.40
CA GLY A 339 12.34 23.32 10.81
C GLY A 339 10.99 23.21 11.49
N GLY A 340 10.92 22.44 12.57
CA GLY A 340 9.70 22.01 13.23
C GLY A 340 8.80 23.19 13.59
N VAL A 341 7.49 23.00 13.43
CA VAL A 341 6.46 23.84 14.04
C VAL A 341 6.84 24.01 15.52
N ASP A 342 7.18 25.23 15.91
CA ASP A 342 7.40 25.53 17.32
C ASP A 342 6.09 25.26 18.08
N PRO A 343 6.03 24.22 18.94
CA PRO A 343 4.80 23.87 19.65
C PRO A 343 4.22 25.04 20.44
N SER A 344 5.08 25.96 20.91
CA SER A 344 4.66 27.13 21.65
C SER A 344 3.85 28.14 20.82
N THR A 345 3.85 28.01 19.49
CA THR A 345 3.05 28.85 18.57
C THR A 345 1.69 28.24 18.23
N VAL A 346 1.45 26.99 18.66
CA VAL A 346 0.22 26.24 18.32
C VAL A 346 -0.70 26.19 19.53
N THR A 347 -1.91 26.73 19.37
CA THR A 347 -2.98 26.59 20.37
C THR A 347 -3.93 25.48 19.95
N VAL A 348 -4.20 24.54 20.86
CA VAL A 348 -5.00 23.32 20.60
C VAL A 348 -6.22 23.31 21.50
N ASP A 349 -7.41 23.24 20.89
CA ASP A 349 -8.66 22.95 21.59
C ASP A 349 -8.85 21.42 21.69
N VAL A 350 -9.17 20.90 22.86
CA VAL A 350 -9.30 19.46 23.10
C VAL A 350 -10.70 19.13 23.62
N TYR A 351 -11.42 18.29 22.90
CA TYR A 351 -12.78 17.89 23.24
C TYR A 351 -12.89 16.39 23.50
N ASN A 352 -13.66 16.02 24.49
CA ASN A 352 -13.92 14.65 24.88
C ASN A 352 -15.29 14.17 24.35
N ALA A 353 -15.28 13.24 23.43
CA ALA A 353 -16.47 12.54 22.90
C ALA A 353 -16.55 11.08 23.39
N SER A 354 -15.59 10.61 24.22
CA SER A 354 -15.51 9.22 24.66
C SER A 354 -16.43 8.86 25.82
N GLY A 355 -16.94 9.86 26.57
CA GLY A 355 -17.62 9.65 27.85
C GLY A 355 -16.69 9.33 29.03
N THR A 356 -15.38 9.15 28.81
CA THR A 356 -14.40 8.94 29.89
C THR A 356 -14.11 10.26 30.59
N ALA A 357 -14.41 10.36 31.89
CA ALA A 357 -14.22 11.59 32.62
C ALA A 357 -12.74 12.02 32.65
N GLY A 358 -12.49 13.31 32.34
CA GLY A 358 -11.16 13.91 32.41
C GLY A 358 -10.22 13.60 31.23
N LEU A 359 -10.62 12.83 30.24
CA LEU A 359 -9.77 12.44 29.12
C LEU A 359 -9.23 13.64 28.34
N ALA A 360 -10.06 14.64 28.03
CA ALA A 360 -9.61 15.86 27.35
C ALA A 360 -8.57 16.63 28.17
N ALA A 361 -8.76 16.71 29.48
CA ALA A 361 -7.81 17.40 30.35
C ALA A 361 -6.46 16.68 30.42
N GLN A 362 -6.45 15.36 30.47
CA GLN A 362 -5.23 14.55 30.49
C GLN A 362 -4.47 14.65 29.15
N ALA A 363 -5.17 14.60 28.03
CA ALA A 363 -4.58 14.79 26.71
C ALA A 363 -4.04 16.22 26.52
N ALA A 364 -4.76 17.23 27.01
CA ALA A 364 -4.29 18.62 27.01
C ALA A 364 -3.02 18.81 27.87
N GLN A 365 -2.92 18.15 29.03
CA GLN A 365 -1.70 18.14 29.83
C GLN A 365 -0.53 17.46 29.11
N ALA A 366 -0.80 16.35 28.41
CA ALA A 366 0.22 15.67 27.59
C ALA A 366 0.74 16.55 26.45
N LEU A 367 -0.15 17.33 25.81
CA LEU A 367 0.23 18.34 24.80
C LEU A 367 1.04 19.47 25.43
N ALA A 368 0.62 20.00 26.58
CA ALA A 368 1.33 21.05 27.27
C ALA A 368 2.74 20.62 27.71
N ALA A 369 2.90 19.35 28.14
CA ALA A 369 4.21 18.76 28.45
C ALA A 369 5.15 18.68 27.23
N LYS A 370 4.59 18.69 26.02
CA LYS A 370 5.33 18.75 24.74
C LYS A 370 5.46 20.17 24.18
N GLY A 371 5.08 21.19 24.97
CA GLY A 371 5.26 22.60 24.63
C GLY A 371 4.10 23.25 23.88
N PHE A 372 3.02 22.54 23.56
CA PHE A 372 1.83 23.12 22.91
C PHE A 372 1.04 24.00 23.88
N ARG A 373 0.39 25.03 23.34
CA ARG A 373 -0.56 25.84 24.10
C ARG A 373 -1.92 25.16 24.09
N THR A 374 -2.54 25.03 25.26
CA THR A 374 -3.90 24.53 25.39
C THR A 374 -4.91 25.68 25.28
N GLY A 375 -5.87 25.53 24.40
CA GLY A 375 -7.04 26.39 24.29
C GLY A 375 -8.21 25.88 25.12
N THR A 376 -9.37 25.69 24.50
CA THR A 376 -10.56 25.14 25.13
C THR A 376 -10.38 23.66 25.46
N VAL A 377 -10.72 23.26 26.70
CA VAL A 377 -10.73 21.84 27.10
C VAL A 377 -12.11 21.54 27.68
N ASP A 378 -12.92 20.79 26.93
CA ASP A 378 -14.34 20.56 27.26
C ASP A 378 -14.85 19.22 26.73
N ASN A 379 -16.12 18.93 26.97
CA ASN A 379 -16.82 17.83 26.35
C ASN A 379 -17.28 18.19 24.96
N TRP A 380 -17.29 17.21 24.05
CA TRP A 380 -17.81 17.38 22.70
C TRP A 380 -19.32 17.47 22.70
N ILE A 381 -19.87 18.57 22.18
CA ILE A 381 -21.31 18.82 22.07
C ILE A 381 -21.86 18.60 20.64
N GLY A 382 -20.99 18.19 19.69
CA GLY A 382 -21.39 17.83 18.33
C GLY A 382 -22.06 16.47 18.26
N GLY A 383 -22.32 16.00 17.04
CA GLY A 383 -22.85 14.66 16.81
C GLY A 383 -21.91 13.53 17.28
N PRO A 384 -22.37 12.27 17.33
CA PRO A 384 -21.58 11.14 17.78
C PRO A 384 -20.33 10.95 16.90
N ILE A 385 -19.17 10.78 17.54
CA ILE A 385 -17.87 10.55 16.89
C ILE A 385 -17.38 9.17 17.30
N GLN A 386 -17.05 8.34 16.31
CA GLN A 386 -16.63 6.95 16.52
C GLN A 386 -15.11 6.78 16.62
N SER A 387 -14.32 7.75 16.09
CA SER A 387 -12.86 7.68 16.11
C SER A 387 -12.25 9.04 16.47
N SER A 388 -11.20 8.99 17.26
CA SER A 388 -10.41 10.15 17.68
C SER A 388 -9.70 10.77 16.48
N ARG A 389 -9.65 12.11 16.42
CA ARG A 389 -9.11 12.84 15.28
C ARG A 389 -8.64 14.24 15.64
N VAL A 390 -7.79 14.79 14.79
CA VAL A 390 -7.42 16.19 14.80
C VAL A 390 -8.12 16.87 13.62
N LEU A 391 -8.74 18.01 13.87
CA LEU A 391 -9.48 18.80 12.89
C LEU A 391 -8.74 20.12 12.67
N ALA A 392 -8.59 20.49 11.39
CA ALA A 392 -7.99 21.77 10.98
C ALA A 392 -8.75 22.31 9.76
N ALA A 393 -8.43 23.53 9.34
CA ALA A 393 -9.03 24.12 8.13
C ALA A 393 -8.65 23.31 6.86
N SER A 394 -7.51 22.63 6.87
CA SER A 394 -7.04 21.73 5.80
C SER A 394 -6.42 20.48 6.42
N GLY A 395 -6.57 19.32 5.75
CA GLY A 395 -5.97 18.05 6.17
C GLY A 395 -4.43 18.05 6.09
N GLY A 396 -3.84 18.96 5.31
CA GLY A 396 -2.40 19.16 5.17
C GLY A 396 -1.77 20.19 6.11
N ASP A 397 -2.47 20.64 7.17
CA ASP A 397 -1.96 21.63 8.12
C ASP A 397 -0.82 21.05 8.98
N ASP A 398 0.39 21.62 8.86
CA ASP A 398 1.59 21.17 9.59
C ASP A 398 1.43 21.23 11.11
N LYS A 399 0.70 22.22 11.62
CA LYS A 399 0.42 22.37 13.05
C LYS A 399 -0.51 21.28 13.54
N ALA A 400 -1.54 20.94 12.74
CA ALA A 400 -2.45 19.84 13.04
C ALA A 400 -1.72 18.49 13.03
N ARG A 401 -0.81 18.27 12.07
CA ARG A 401 0.02 17.07 12.02
C ARG A 401 0.95 16.96 13.25
N ALA A 402 1.57 18.05 13.65
CA ALA A 402 2.42 18.06 14.84
C ALA A 402 1.63 17.70 16.12
N VAL A 403 0.40 18.22 16.25
CA VAL A 403 -0.52 17.88 17.35
C VAL A 403 -0.96 16.42 17.29
N ALA A 404 -1.30 15.92 16.09
CA ALA A 404 -1.70 14.53 15.87
C ALA A 404 -0.61 13.55 16.29
N GLN A 405 0.64 13.80 15.89
CA GLN A 405 1.80 13.02 16.32
C GLN A 405 2.04 13.09 17.83
N ALA A 406 1.87 14.26 18.42
CA ALA A 406 2.03 14.45 19.87
C ALA A 406 1.04 13.59 20.67
N LEU A 407 -0.12 13.27 20.10
CA LEU A 407 -1.18 12.45 20.68
C LEU A 407 -1.19 10.99 20.21
N GLY A 408 -0.10 10.50 19.59
CA GLY A 408 0.04 9.10 19.23
C GLY A 408 -0.38 8.77 17.77
N GLY A 409 -0.41 9.77 16.87
CA GLY A 409 -0.67 9.57 15.44
C GLY A 409 -2.15 9.58 15.08
N LEU A 410 -2.92 10.50 15.65
CA LEU A 410 -4.33 10.65 15.29
C LEU A 410 -4.48 11.11 13.84
N PRO A 411 -5.53 10.67 13.12
CA PRO A 411 -5.83 11.15 11.78
C PRO A 411 -6.13 12.66 11.79
N VAL A 412 -5.58 13.39 10.83
CA VAL A 412 -5.87 14.80 10.60
C VAL A 412 -6.94 14.91 9.52
N MET A 413 -8.02 15.63 9.80
CA MET A 413 -9.14 15.82 8.88
C MET A 413 -9.42 17.31 8.67
N ALA A 414 -9.79 17.66 7.43
CA ALA A 414 -10.28 19.00 7.13
C ALA A 414 -11.68 19.20 7.72
N GLU A 415 -11.91 20.31 8.42
CA GLU A 415 -13.23 20.75 8.87
C GLU A 415 -13.57 22.09 8.23
N SER A 416 -14.56 22.08 7.32
CA SER A 416 -15.04 23.30 6.68
C SER A 416 -15.69 24.23 7.73
N GLY A 417 -15.12 25.43 7.89
CA GLY A 417 -15.61 26.41 8.87
C GLY A 417 -14.65 26.63 10.06
N LEU A 418 -13.58 25.83 10.20
CA LEU A 418 -12.51 26.16 11.11
C LEU A 418 -11.66 27.30 10.54
N PRO A 419 -11.33 28.33 11.35
CA PRO A 419 -10.38 29.36 10.94
C PRO A 419 -9.00 28.75 10.61
N GLN A 420 -8.29 29.35 9.66
CA GLN A 420 -6.91 28.93 9.39
C GLN A 420 -6.03 29.05 10.65
N GLY A 421 -5.29 27.97 10.94
CA GLY A 421 -4.44 27.86 12.13
C GLY A 421 -5.16 27.47 13.42
N ALA A 422 -6.48 27.29 13.41
CA ALA A 422 -7.21 26.70 14.54
C ALA A 422 -7.10 25.17 14.48
N ILE A 423 -6.65 24.58 15.57
CA ILE A 423 -6.49 23.13 15.71
C ILE A 423 -7.42 22.62 16.79
N ARG A 424 -8.23 21.63 16.43
CA ARG A 424 -9.18 20.99 17.34
C ARG A 424 -8.93 19.50 17.41
N VAL A 425 -8.81 18.97 18.61
CA VAL A 425 -8.72 17.54 18.88
C VAL A 425 -10.06 17.06 19.41
N VAL A 426 -10.58 15.97 18.86
CA VAL A 426 -11.76 15.30 19.38
C VAL A 426 -11.40 13.86 19.70
N LEU A 427 -11.52 13.50 20.98
CA LEU A 427 -11.16 12.18 21.51
C LEU A 427 -12.41 11.32 21.66
N ALA A 428 -12.44 10.17 21.00
CA ALA A 428 -13.51 9.18 21.08
C ALA A 428 -13.10 7.99 21.98
N THR A 429 -13.91 6.95 22.03
CA THR A 429 -13.66 5.75 22.85
C THR A 429 -12.46 4.92 22.41
N ASP A 430 -11.96 5.12 21.21
CA ASP A 430 -10.78 4.47 20.62
C ASP A 430 -9.45 5.12 21.02
N TYR A 431 -9.48 6.22 21.78
CA TYR A 431 -8.25 6.93 22.15
C TYR A 431 -7.40 6.13 23.14
N ALA A 432 -6.23 5.72 22.68
CA ALA A 432 -5.21 5.00 23.49
C ALA A 432 -3.88 5.78 23.60
N GLY A 433 -3.86 7.06 23.19
CA GLY A 433 -2.66 7.90 23.20
C GLY A 433 -2.30 8.49 24.57
N PRO A 434 -1.29 9.38 24.60
CA PRO A 434 -0.85 10.05 25.84
C PRO A 434 -1.99 10.74 26.60
N GLY A 435 -2.12 10.46 27.89
CA GLY A 435 -3.21 10.95 28.72
C GLY A 435 -4.44 10.04 28.79
N SER A 436 -4.47 8.90 28.09
CA SER A 436 -5.50 7.87 28.30
C SER A 436 -5.16 6.99 29.52
N ALA A 437 -6.17 6.36 30.13
CA ALA A 437 -5.96 5.42 31.23
C ALA A 437 -5.11 4.20 30.82
N THR A 438 -5.11 3.85 29.53
CA THR A 438 -4.29 2.81 28.93
C THR A 438 -2.87 3.27 28.60
N GLY A 439 -2.64 4.57 28.41
CA GLY A 439 -1.32 5.15 28.10
C GLY A 439 -0.38 5.33 29.31
N SER A 440 -0.86 5.10 30.53
CA SER A 440 -0.07 5.24 31.76
C SER A 440 0.41 3.93 32.37
N ALA A 441 0.09 2.79 31.78
CA ALA A 441 0.58 1.50 32.22
C ALA A 441 1.95 1.21 31.58
N THR A 442 3.02 1.66 32.22
CA THR A 442 4.32 0.99 32.11
C THR A 442 4.15 -0.39 32.74
N PHE A 443 3.79 -1.39 31.94
CA PHE A 443 3.92 -2.77 32.33
C PHE A 443 5.40 -3.11 32.37
N ASP A 444 5.96 -3.09 33.57
CA ASP A 444 7.27 -3.60 33.90
C ASP A 444 7.19 -5.15 33.83
N PHE A 445 7.34 -5.67 32.61
CA PHE A 445 7.56 -7.09 32.40
C PHE A 445 9.03 -7.37 32.65
N SER A 446 9.41 -7.61 33.91
CA SER A 446 10.68 -8.24 34.30
C SER A 446 10.64 -9.73 33.93
N GLY A 447 10.43 -10.03 32.66
CA GLY A 447 10.64 -11.31 32.05
C GLY A 447 11.79 -11.13 31.07
N SER A 448 12.81 -11.94 31.21
CA SER A 448 14.04 -11.99 30.42
C SER A 448 13.77 -11.87 28.91
N SER A 449 13.67 -10.65 28.41
CA SER A 449 13.59 -10.37 26.97
C SER A 449 15.02 -10.22 26.49
N THR A 450 15.49 -11.21 25.75
CA THR A 450 16.55 -10.98 24.76
C THR A 450 16.09 -9.82 23.91
N THR A 451 16.71 -8.66 24.08
CA THR A 451 16.46 -7.47 23.27
C THR A 451 16.82 -7.82 21.82
N ALA A 452 15.79 -8.15 21.02
CA ALA A 452 15.96 -8.26 19.58
C ALA A 452 16.39 -6.87 19.10
N THR A 453 17.59 -6.78 18.55
CA THR A 453 18.07 -5.54 17.92
C THR A 453 17.15 -5.23 16.74
N PRO A 454 16.54 -4.04 16.64
CA PRO A 454 15.71 -3.69 15.51
C PRO A 454 16.49 -3.91 14.21
N VAL A 455 15.90 -4.60 13.26
CA VAL A 455 16.52 -4.84 11.96
C VAL A 455 16.43 -3.51 11.19
N PRO A 456 17.58 -2.91 10.81
CA PRO A 456 17.56 -1.67 10.05
C PRO A 456 16.86 -1.92 8.70
N PRO A 457 16.04 -0.97 8.20
CA PRO A 457 15.47 -1.05 6.87
C PRO A 457 16.55 -1.30 5.82
N ALA A 458 16.24 -2.11 4.81
CA ALA A 458 17.13 -2.26 3.67
C ALA A 458 17.34 -0.89 2.98
N PRO A 459 18.51 -0.59 2.43
CA PRO A 459 18.71 0.65 1.69
C PRO A 459 17.74 0.72 0.51
N PRO A 460 17.19 1.92 0.20
CA PRO A 460 16.28 2.13 -0.91
C PRO A 460 16.80 1.59 -2.23
N ILE A 461 15.90 1.13 -3.09
CA ILE A 461 16.19 0.69 -4.45
C ILE A 461 15.58 1.71 -5.41
N ASP A 462 16.43 2.32 -6.24
CA ASP A 462 16.01 3.29 -7.25
C ASP A 462 15.78 2.60 -8.60
N ALA A 463 14.64 2.90 -9.26
CA ALA A 463 14.31 2.36 -10.58
C ALA A 463 15.11 3.01 -11.73
N GLY A 464 15.80 4.13 -11.48
CA GLY A 464 16.51 4.92 -12.50
C GLY A 464 18.01 4.68 -12.61
N THR A 465 18.57 3.73 -11.87
CA THR A 465 20.01 3.46 -11.92
C THR A 465 20.42 2.49 -13.04
N ASN A 466 21.65 2.65 -13.52
CA ASN A 466 22.21 1.87 -14.63
C ASN A 466 22.28 0.37 -14.30
N GLY A 467 21.32 -0.40 -14.80
CA GLY A 467 21.22 -1.86 -14.67
C GLY A 467 20.62 -2.34 -13.34
N PRO A 468 20.27 -3.64 -13.27
CA PRO A 468 19.68 -4.23 -12.09
C PRO A 468 20.68 -4.36 -10.94
N LYS A 469 20.27 -3.99 -9.72
CA LYS A 469 21.04 -4.26 -8.52
C LYS A 469 21.13 -5.77 -8.28
N CYS A 470 22.33 -6.32 -8.05
CA CYS A 470 22.48 -7.73 -7.72
C CYS A 470 21.98 -8.03 -6.31
N VAL A 471 21.21 -9.09 -6.18
CA VAL A 471 20.56 -9.56 -4.93
C VAL A 471 20.84 -11.04 -4.68
N ASN A 472 20.54 -11.50 -3.47
CA ASN A 472 20.64 -12.93 -3.12
C ASN A 472 19.39 -13.69 -3.51
#